data_15af1fd6c6ced6c8f47fbf6c5207761e
#
_entry.id   15af1fd6c6ced6c8f47fbf6c5207761e
#
_cell.length_a   1.000
_cell.length_b   1.000
_cell.length_c   1.000
_cell.angle_alpha   90.00
_cell.angle_beta   90.00
_cell.angle_gamma   90.00
#
_symmetry.space_group_name_H-M   'P 1'
#
loop_
_entity.id
_entity.type
_entity.pdbx_description
1 polymer ?
#
loop_
_entity_poly.entity_id
_entity_poly.type
_entity_poly.pdbx_seq_one_letter_code
_entity_poly.pdbx_strand_id
1 'polypeptide(L)'
;MKILAIDTSNMPLTVAVLDDERLLATMTTTVRRDHGATLMPVIAALLERAAVSVDEIDRFVVAAGPGSYTGLRIGATTAKTLAATLNRELVGVSSLRVLAAGYRPEHHRLIVPVFDARRNNVFAGAYRWHRDQLTEVIPDQHISLVDLATAIRDEDYVFVGSDCWQLHEQLVDLFGRDVHVAPAQFNYPQAYVLGLLGRQMAPVTNVDAFVPRYLRLTQAEADWYQQHPEEKGHPTNYVEKY
;
A
#
# COMPACT_ATOMS: atom_id res chain seq x y z
N MET A 1 -1.08 -17.28 -15.40
CA MET A 1 -1.90 -16.98 -14.18
C MET A 1 -2.43 -15.56 -14.30
N LYS A 2 -3.76 -15.43 -14.38
CA LYS A 2 -4.40 -14.13 -14.49
C LYS A 2 -4.57 -13.48 -13.11
N ILE A 3 -4.15 -12.23 -12.99
CA ILE A 3 -4.12 -11.48 -11.73
C ILE A 3 -4.90 -10.19 -11.88
N LEU A 4 -5.77 -9.90 -10.92
CA LEU A 4 -6.37 -8.57 -10.73
C LEU A 4 -5.74 -7.92 -9.50
N ALA A 5 -5.01 -6.82 -9.71
CA ALA A 5 -4.33 -6.06 -8.66
C ALA A 5 -5.07 -4.74 -8.37
N ILE A 6 -5.30 -4.44 -7.09
CA ILE A 6 -6.12 -3.30 -6.62
C ILE A 6 -5.37 -2.53 -5.56
N ASP A 7 -5.15 -1.24 -5.75
CA ASP A 7 -4.62 -0.34 -4.73
C ASP A 7 -5.51 0.89 -4.57
N THR A 8 -6.06 1.03 -3.39
CA THR A 8 -6.87 2.15 -2.92
C THR A 8 -6.33 2.71 -1.60
N SER A 9 -5.08 2.36 -1.28
CA SER A 9 -4.49 2.64 0.05
C SER A 9 -4.19 4.11 0.30
N ASN A 10 -4.12 4.94 -0.74
CA ASN A 10 -3.87 6.38 -0.64
C ASN A 10 -4.79 7.14 -1.60
N MET A 11 -4.51 8.44 -1.86
CA MET A 11 -5.30 9.27 -2.78
C MET A 11 -5.44 8.64 -4.18
N PRO A 12 -4.39 8.07 -4.81
CA PRO A 12 -4.54 7.37 -6.06
C PRO A 12 -5.38 6.10 -5.92
N LEU A 13 -6.25 5.87 -6.92
CA LEU A 13 -6.87 4.57 -7.17
C LEU A 13 -6.16 3.97 -8.37
N THR A 14 -5.60 2.79 -8.24
CA THR A 14 -4.97 2.09 -9.34
C THR A 14 -5.37 0.62 -9.38
N VAL A 15 -5.65 0.13 -10.59
CA VAL A 15 -6.05 -1.26 -10.85
C VAL A 15 -5.29 -1.76 -12.07
N ALA A 16 -4.87 -3.02 -12.06
CA ALA A 16 -4.25 -3.67 -13.21
C ALA A 16 -4.73 -5.12 -13.37
N VAL A 17 -4.81 -5.55 -14.63
CA VAL A 17 -5.03 -6.95 -15.04
C VAL A 17 -3.74 -7.44 -15.68
N LEU A 18 -3.21 -8.56 -15.19
CA LEU A 18 -1.98 -9.17 -15.66
C LEU A 18 -2.25 -10.61 -16.13
N ASP A 19 -1.42 -11.09 -17.05
CA ASP A 19 -1.26 -12.51 -17.34
C ASP A 19 0.19 -12.90 -17.09
N ASP A 20 0.44 -13.55 -15.97
CA ASP A 20 1.75 -13.71 -15.34
C ASP A 20 2.47 -12.36 -15.14
N GLU A 21 3.49 -12.06 -15.91
CA GLU A 21 4.23 -10.78 -15.86
C GLU A 21 3.76 -9.80 -16.94
N ARG A 22 2.92 -10.25 -17.85
CA ARG A 22 2.44 -9.41 -18.93
C ARG A 22 1.28 -8.52 -18.46
N LEU A 23 1.47 -7.23 -18.52
CA LEU A 23 0.39 -6.26 -18.32
C LEU A 23 -0.62 -6.34 -19.47
N LEU A 24 -1.88 -6.61 -19.17
CA LEU A 24 -2.97 -6.59 -20.12
C LEU A 24 -3.67 -5.23 -20.15
N ALA A 25 -4.00 -4.70 -18.98
CA ALA A 25 -4.63 -3.38 -18.83
C ALA A 25 -4.30 -2.79 -17.47
N THR A 26 -4.20 -1.47 -17.39
CA THR A 26 -4.07 -0.73 -16.12
C THR A 26 -4.76 0.61 -16.21
N MET A 27 -5.26 1.07 -15.08
CA MET A 27 -5.81 2.40 -14.91
C MET A 27 -5.34 2.97 -13.57
N THR A 28 -4.86 4.21 -13.61
CA THR A 28 -4.54 4.98 -12.40
C THR A 28 -5.24 6.33 -12.49
N THR A 29 -5.92 6.72 -11.42
CA THR A 29 -6.49 8.05 -11.26
C THR A 29 -5.99 8.68 -9.97
N THR A 30 -5.54 9.92 -10.06
CA THR A 30 -5.03 10.71 -8.94
C THR A 30 -5.98 11.83 -8.54
N VAL A 31 -7.14 11.89 -9.19
CA VAL A 31 -8.17 12.87 -8.87
C VAL A 31 -8.95 12.40 -7.64
N ARG A 32 -9.14 13.30 -6.68
CA ARG A 32 -9.93 13.00 -5.47
C ARG A 32 -11.36 12.65 -5.86
N ARG A 33 -11.69 11.37 -5.77
CA ARG A 33 -13.02 10.81 -6.04
C ARG A 33 -13.39 9.83 -4.93
N ASP A 34 -14.66 9.48 -4.88
CA ASP A 34 -15.13 8.39 -4.04
C ASP A 34 -14.64 7.05 -4.61
N HIS A 35 -13.65 6.45 -3.95
CA HIS A 35 -13.11 5.14 -4.34
C HIS A 35 -14.19 4.07 -4.32
N GLY A 36 -15.15 4.14 -3.37
CA GLY A 36 -16.23 3.17 -3.26
C GLY A 36 -17.13 3.15 -4.49
N ALA A 37 -17.50 4.32 -5.00
CA ALA A 37 -18.32 4.44 -6.19
C ALA A 37 -17.55 4.14 -7.50
N THR A 38 -16.21 4.34 -7.49
CA THR A 38 -15.41 4.31 -8.72
C THR A 38 -14.74 2.95 -8.96
N LEU A 39 -14.41 2.19 -7.92
CA LEU A 39 -13.58 0.98 -8.03
C LEU A 39 -14.21 -0.11 -8.91
N MET A 40 -15.46 -0.49 -8.67
CA MET A 40 -16.12 -1.56 -9.45
C MET A 40 -16.30 -1.19 -10.93
N PRO A 41 -16.75 0.02 -11.30
CA PRO A 41 -16.75 0.46 -12.70
C PRO A 41 -15.37 0.40 -13.36
N VAL A 42 -14.29 0.76 -12.65
CA VAL A 42 -12.92 0.69 -13.17
C VAL A 42 -12.52 -0.77 -13.42
N ILE A 43 -12.79 -1.67 -12.47
CA ILE A 43 -12.51 -3.11 -12.62
C ILE A 43 -13.24 -3.66 -13.86
N ALA A 44 -14.54 -3.40 -13.98
CA ALA A 44 -15.35 -3.88 -15.11
C ALA A 44 -14.78 -3.38 -16.46
N ALA A 45 -14.49 -2.09 -16.57
CA ALA A 45 -13.92 -1.49 -17.78
C ALA A 45 -12.53 -2.05 -18.13
N LEU A 46 -11.69 -2.36 -17.12
CA LEU A 46 -10.38 -2.95 -17.37
C LEU A 46 -10.46 -4.40 -17.82
N LEU A 47 -11.32 -5.20 -17.22
CA LEU A 47 -11.56 -6.59 -17.63
C LEU A 47 -12.07 -6.66 -19.07
N GLU A 48 -13.02 -5.79 -19.45
CA GLU A 48 -13.51 -5.69 -20.82
C GLU A 48 -12.37 -5.34 -21.80
N ARG A 49 -11.54 -4.34 -21.50
CA ARG A 49 -10.41 -3.93 -22.34
C ARG A 49 -9.30 -4.98 -22.42
N ALA A 50 -9.11 -5.74 -21.36
CA ALA A 50 -8.17 -6.85 -21.32
C ALA A 50 -8.71 -8.10 -22.06
N ALA A 51 -9.98 -8.10 -22.48
CA ALA A 51 -10.70 -9.26 -23.00
C ALA A 51 -10.60 -10.48 -22.06
N VAL A 52 -10.76 -10.23 -20.75
CA VAL A 52 -10.68 -11.23 -19.67
C VAL A 52 -11.99 -11.21 -18.90
N SER A 53 -12.61 -12.37 -18.71
CA SER A 53 -13.75 -12.53 -17.79
C SER A 53 -13.27 -12.54 -16.34
N VAL A 54 -14.08 -12.05 -15.41
CA VAL A 54 -13.76 -12.09 -13.99
C VAL A 54 -13.54 -13.53 -13.48
N ASP A 55 -14.24 -14.50 -14.05
CA ASP A 55 -14.10 -15.93 -13.73
C ASP A 55 -12.75 -16.53 -14.14
N GLU A 56 -12.05 -15.86 -15.06
CA GLU A 56 -10.70 -16.26 -15.49
C GLU A 56 -9.58 -15.73 -14.58
N ILE A 57 -9.92 -14.88 -13.62
CA ILE A 57 -8.93 -14.38 -12.65
C ILE A 57 -8.60 -15.50 -11.67
N ASP A 58 -7.32 -15.84 -11.60
CA ASP A 58 -6.80 -16.88 -10.70
C ASP A 58 -6.47 -16.30 -9.32
N ARG A 59 -6.02 -15.03 -9.27
CA ARG A 59 -5.52 -14.40 -8.04
C ARG A 59 -5.92 -12.93 -7.96
N PHE A 60 -6.44 -12.55 -6.81
CA PHE A 60 -6.69 -11.16 -6.43
C PHE A 60 -5.54 -10.66 -5.55
N VAL A 61 -4.95 -9.53 -5.91
CA VAL A 61 -3.85 -8.92 -5.16
C VAL A 61 -4.30 -7.52 -4.70
N VAL A 62 -4.17 -7.23 -3.42
CA VAL A 62 -4.62 -5.96 -2.87
C VAL A 62 -3.53 -5.30 -2.02
N ALA A 63 -3.43 -3.97 -2.11
CA ALA A 63 -2.63 -3.18 -1.18
C ALA A 63 -3.24 -3.29 0.23
N ALA A 64 -2.52 -3.97 1.11
CA ALA A 64 -2.99 -4.32 2.45
C ALA A 64 -2.70 -3.25 3.52
N GLY A 65 -2.11 -2.13 3.14
CA GLY A 65 -1.71 -1.06 4.05
C GLY A 65 -0.20 -1.02 4.30
N PRO A 66 0.26 0.03 4.99
CA PRO A 66 -0.52 1.09 5.62
C PRO A 66 -1.13 2.06 4.62
N GLY A 67 -2.02 2.95 5.10
CA GLY A 67 -2.62 3.99 4.29
C GLY A 67 -3.94 4.54 4.85
N SER A 68 -4.77 5.10 3.95
CA SER A 68 -6.10 5.59 4.27
C SER A 68 -7.00 4.47 4.79
N TYR A 69 -7.53 4.61 5.99
CA TYR A 69 -8.43 3.62 6.62
C TYR A 69 -9.61 3.26 5.71
N THR A 70 -10.32 4.27 5.19
CA THR A 70 -11.45 4.06 4.28
C THR A 70 -11.01 3.42 2.98
N GLY A 71 -9.93 3.91 2.38
CA GLY A 71 -9.40 3.37 1.13
C GLY A 71 -9.01 1.89 1.27
N LEU A 72 -8.26 1.55 2.30
CA LEU A 72 -7.87 0.17 2.58
C LEU A 72 -9.08 -0.77 2.73
N ARG A 73 -10.14 -0.33 3.42
CA ARG A 73 -11.36 -1.13 3.56
C ARG A 73 -12.07 -1.36 2.23
N ILE A 74 -12.16 -0.33 1.38
CA ILE A 74 -12.77 -0.45 0.06
C ILE A 74 -12.03 -1.49 -0.78
N GLY A 75 -10.71 -1.37 -0.92
CA GLY A 75 -9.92 -2.31 -1.72
C GLY A 75 -9.94 -3.73 -1.15
N ALA A 76 -9.70 -3.87 0.15
CA ALA A 76 -9.69 -5.16 0.82
C ALA A 76 -11.06 -5.86 0.76
N THR A 77 -12.16 -5.15 1.02
CA THR A 77 -13.50 -5.73 0.95
C THR A 77 -13.82 -6.17 -0.48
N THR A 78 -13.52 -5.35 -1.49
CA THR A 78 -13.74 -5.71 -2.90
C THR A 78 -12.93 -6.94 -3.29
N ALA A 79 -11.62 -6.95 -3.05
CA ALA A 79 -10.76 -8.07 -3.39
C ALA A 79 -11.17 -9.36 -2.67
N LYS A 80 -11.50 -9.26 -1.38
CA LYS A 80 -11.97 -10.34 -0.52
C LYS A 80 -13.30 -10.93 -1.01
N THR A 81 -14.28 -10.08 -1.33
CA THR A 81 -15.57 -10.51 -1.84
C THR A 81 -15.41 -11.24 -3.16
N LEU A 82 -14.64 -10.69 -4.10
CA LEU A 82 -14.39 -11.33 -5.39
C LEU A 82 -13.65 -12.67 -5.21
N ALA A 83 -12.60 -12.72 -4.41
CA ALA A 83 -11.84 -13.93 -4.15
C ALA A 83 -12.69 -15.03 -3.49
N ALA A 84 -13.49 -14.69 -2.48
CA ALA A 84 -14.37 -15.64 -1.80
C ALA A 84 -15.49 -16.15 -2.72
N THR A 85 -16.16 -15.24 -3.46
CA THR A 85 -17.26 -15.62 -4.36
C THR A 85 -16.81 -16.54 -5.49
N LEU A 86 -15.61 -16.28 -6.03
CA LEU A 86 -15.07 -17.04 -7.16
C LEU A 86 -14.17 -18.21 -6.72
N ASN A 87 -14.00 -18.42 -5.42
CA ASN A 87 -13.10 -19.41 -4.84
C ASN A 87 -11.68 -19.31 -5.42
N ARG A 88 -11.11 -18.09 -5.36
CA ARG A 88 -9.79 -17.75 -5.89
C ARG A 88 -8.84 -17.28 -4.79
N GLU A 89 -7.56 -17.23 -5.13
CA GLU A 89 -6.52 -16.80 -4.21
C GLU A 89 -6.62 -15.29 -3.92
N LEU A 90 -6.31 -14.90 -2.68
CA LEU A 90 -6.15 -13.52 -2.25
C LEU A 90 -4.74 -13.32 -1.68
N VAL A 91 -4.08 -12.23 -2.09
CA VAL A 91 -2.78 -11.83 -1.58
C VAL A 91 -2.83 -10.36 -1.13
N GLY A 92 -2.38 -10.10 0.07
CA GLY A 92 -2.18 -8.74 0.58
C GLY A 92 -0.71 -8.34 0.51
N VAL A 93 -0.42 -7.17 -0.06
CA VAL A 93 0.94 -6.63 -0.19
C VAL A 93 1.03 -5.29 0.53
N SER A 94 2.15 -5.02 1.19
CA SER A 94 2.38 -3.70 1.80
C SER A 94 2.29 -2.58 0.76
N SER A 95 1.50 -1.55 1.06
CA SER A 95 1.35 -0.36 0.20
C SER A 95 2.66 0.41 0.04
N LEU A 96 3.48 0.50 1.09
CA LEU A 96 4.79 1.14 1.04
C LEU A 96 5.78 0.31 0.21
N ARG A 97 5.73 -1.03 0.33
CA ARG A 97 6.55 -1.92 -0.50
C ARG A 97 6.22 -1.79 -1.98
N VAL A 98 4.94 -1.63 -2.34
CA VAL A 98 4.51 -1.39 -3.73
C VAL A 98 5.14 -0.11 -4.27
N LEU A 99 5.08 0.96 -3.48
CA LEU A 99 5.64 2.25 -3.86
C LEU A 99 7.17 2.17 -4.01
N ALA A 100 7.86 1.52 -3.05
CA ALA A 100 9.30 1.30 -3.11
C ALA A 100 9.72 0.44 -4.31
N ALA A 101 8.97 -0.62 -4.62
CA ALA A 101 9.24 -1.52 -5.74
C ALA A 101 9.07 -0.85 -7.10
N GLY A 102 8.26 0.20 -7.20
CA GLY A 102 8.06 1.00 -8.40
C GLY A 102 9.27 1.85 -8.80
N TYR A 103 10.26 1.97 -7.92
CA TYR A 103 11.44 2.79 -8.16
C TYR A 103 12.74 2.01 -7.85
N ARG A 104 13.70 2.11 -8.76
CA ARG A 104 15.03 1.53 -8.59
C ARG A 104 16.09 2.62 -8.74
N PRO A 105 16.60 3.17 -7.63
CA PRO A 105 17.63 4.20 -7.68
C PRO A 105 18.98 3.64 -8.10
N GLU A 106 19.84 4.52 -8.61
CA GLU A 106 21.26 4.23 -8.77
C GLU A 106 21.95 4.11 -7.39
N HIS A 107 23.12 3.48 -7.36
CA HIS A 107 24.03 3.44 -6.21
C HIS A 107 23.48 2.79 -4.92
N HIS A 108 22.51 1.87 -5.03
CA HIS A 108 21.99 1.12 -3.87
C HIS A 108 21.41 1.99 -2.75
N ARG A 109 20.89 3.17 -3.07
CA ARG A 109 20.23 4.06 -2.12
C ARG A 109 19.11 3.35 -1.35
N LEU A 110 18.94 3.79 -0.11
CA LEU A 110 17.79 3.42 0.68
C LEU A 110 16.54 4.09 0.11
N ILE A 111 15.55 3.32 -0.25
CA ILE A 111 14.25 3.84 -0.72
C ILE A 111 13.34 4.00 0.47
N VAL A 112 12.86 5.20 0.69
CA VAL A 112 12.00 5.55 1.83
C VAL A 112 10.62 5.97 1.31
N PRO A 113 9.70 5.02 1.12
CA PRO A 113 8.31 5.35 0.76
C PRO A 113 7.62 6.04 1.94
N VAL A 114 6.84 7.09 1.62
CA VAL A 114 6.19 7.93 2.62
C VAL A 114 4.74 8.20 2.24
N PHE A 115 3.81 7.98 3.18
CA PHE A 115 2.45 8.51 3.15
C PHE A 115 2.23 9.44 4.35
N ASP A 116 1.59 10.57 4.12
CA ASP A 116 1.23 11.50 5.19
C ASP A 116 0.22 10.85 6.16
N ALA A 117 0.61 10.71 7.43
CA ALA A 117 -0.25 10.22 8.51
C ALA A 117 -0.77 11.37 9.38
N ARG A 118 -0.58 12.62 8.95
CA ARG A 118 -0.95 13.88 9.61
C ARG A 118 -0.19 14.16 10.91
N ARG A 119 -0.23 15.43 11.36
CA ARG A 119 0.38 15.89 12.61
C ARG A 119 1.88 15.56 12.69
N ASN A 120 2.63 15.81 11.62
CA ASN A 120 4.06 15.51 11.48
C ASN A 120 4.42 14.03 11.66
N ASN A 121 3.46 13.13 11.48
CA ASN A 121 3.69 11.70 11.39
C ASN A 121 3.50 11.22 9.97
N VAL A 122 4.18 10.14 9.66
CA VAL A 122 4.11 9.46 8.37
C VAL A 122 3.92 7.96 8.58
N PHE A 123 3.33 7.31 7.59
CA PHE A 123 3.58 5.89 7.38
C PHE A 123 4.83 5.80 6.52
N ALA A 124 5.86 5.15 7.02
CA ALA A 124 7.12 4.97 6.31
C ALA A 124 7.74 3.62 6.63
N GLY A 125 8.54 3.14 5.72
CA GLY A 125 9.46 2.04 5.88
C GLY A 125 10.72 2.36 5.09
N ALA A 126 11.71 1.48 5.06
CA ALA A 126 12.88 1.66 4.24
C ALA A 126 13.25 0.37 3.56
N TYR A 127 13.59 0.47 2.28
CA TYR A 127 13.82 -0.67 1.41
C TYR A 127 15.11 -0.47 0.61
N ARG A 128 15.74 -1.59 0.22
CA ARG A 128 16.94 -1.55 -0.63
C ARG A 128 16.89 -2.69 -1.65
N TRP A 129 17.27 -2.36 -2.88
CA TRP A 129 17.46 -3.37 -3.90
C TRP A 129 18.81 -4.08 -3.73
N HIS A 130 18.77 -5.39 -3.60
CA HIS A 130 19.91 -6.27 -3.69
C HIS A 130 19.73 -7.13 -4.95
N ARG A 131 20.46 -6.81 -6.01
CA ARG A 131 20.23 -7.37 -7.35
C ARG A 131 18.75 -7.13 -7.74
N ASP A 132 17.97 -8.20 -7.93
CA ASP A 132 16.56 -8.12 -8.33
C ASP A 132 15.59 -8.37 -7.17
N GLN A 133 16.06 -8.35 -5.94
CA GLN A 133 15.24 -8.51 -4.74
C GLN A 133 15.16 -7.21 -3.95
N LEU A 134 13.95 -6.77 -3.68
CA LEU A 134 13.68 -5.65 -2.77
C LEU A 134 13.58 -6.17 -1.34
N THR A 135 14.54 -5.80 -0.49
CA THR A 135 14.58 -6.17 0.92
C THR A 135 14.12 -5.02 1.81
N GLU A 136 13.37 -5.34 2.84
CA GLU A 136 12.99 -4.39 3.89
C GLU A 136 14.17 -4.20 4.83
N VAL A 137 14.59 -2.94 5.01
CA VAL A 137 15.68 -2.53 5.89
C VAL A 137 15.11 -1.98 7.21
N ILE A 138 14.07 -1.16 7.10
CA ILE A 138 13.27 -0.67 8.22
C ILE A 138 11.84 -1.09 7.97
N PRO A 139 11.19 -1.80 8.92
CA PRO A 139 9.80 -2.23 8.77
C PRO A 139 8.83 -1.06 8.60
N ASP A 140 7.75 -1.32 7.87
CA ASP A 140 6.65 -0.37 7.77
C ASP A 140 6.11 0.01 9.13
N GLN A 141 6.02 1.29 9.41
CA GLN A 141 5.59 1.81 10.70
C GLN A 141 4.88 3.16 10.58
N HIS A 142 4.16 3.52 11.63
CA HIS A 142 3.68 4.88 11.87
C HIS A 142 4.72 5.58 12.74
N ILE A 143 5.37 6.61 12.22
CA ILE A 143 6.53 7.24 12.84
C ILE A 143 6.48 8.76 12.67
N SER A 144 7.05 9.50 13.61
CA SER A 144 7.24 10.94 13.44
C SER A 144 8.33 11.22 12.39
N LEU A 145 8.23 12.36 11.68
CA LEU A 145 9.28 12.77 10.74
C LEU A 145 10.64 12.95 11.42
N VAL A 146 10.67 13.37 12.68
CA VAL A 146 11.91 13.54 13.46
C VAL A 146 12.57 12.20 13.76
N ASP A 147 11.78 11.20 14.17
CA ASP A 147 12.31 9.87 14.45
C ASP A 147 12.74 9.16 13.15
N LEU A 148 12.00 9.38 12.05
CA LEU A 148 12.41 8.89 10.74
C LEU A 148 13.76 9.50 10.32
N ALA A 149 13.92 10.81 10.48
CA ALA A 149 15.17 11.49 10.19
C ALA A 149 16.34 10.93 11.02
N THR A 150 16.08 10.60 12.27
CA THR A 150 17.07 9.96 13.14
C THR A 150 17.43 8.56 12.67
N ALA A 151 16.42 7.78 12.23
CA ALA A 151 16.59 6.39 11.82
C ALA A 151 17.40 6.22 10.51
N ILE A 152 17.36 7.23 9.61
CA ILE A 152 18.05 7.15 8.30
C ILE A 152 19.19 8.17 8.15
N ARG A 153 19.61 8.80 9.25
CA ARG A 153 20.58 9.92 9.24
C ARG A 153 21.88 9.62 8.49
N ASP A 154 22.40 8.42 8.63
CA ASP A 154 23.70 8.02 8.09
C ASP A 154 23.60 7.25 6.77
N GLU A 155 22.40 7.21 6.17
CA GLU A 155 22.13 6.49 4.94
C GLU A 155 22.08 7.44 3.72
N ASP A 156 22.51 6.95 2.58
CA ASP A 156 22.19 7.58 1.29
C ASP A 156 20.79 7.13 0.89
N TYR A 157 19.82 8.04 0.92
CA TYR A 157 18.40 7.74 0.78
C TYR A 157 17.74 8.53 -0.34
N VAL A 158 16.56 8.06 -0.74
CA VAL A 158 15.64 8.77 -1.63
C VAL A 158 14.21 8.53 -1.15
N PHE A 159 13.47 9.60 -0.98
CA PHE A 159 12.04 9.54 -0.67
C PHE A 159 11.21 9.21 -1.91
N VAL A 160 10.16 8.41 -1.72
CA VAL A 160 9.20 8.05 -2.78
C VAL A 160 7.79 8.23 -2.24
N GLY A 161 6.94 8.93 -2.98
CA GLY A 161 5.53 9.14 -2.66
C GLY A 161 5.04 10.53 -3.03
N SER A 162 3.81 10.63 -3.49
CA SER A 162 3.18 11.92 -3.83
C SER A 162 3.07 12.86 -2.64
N ASP A 163 2.97 12.30 -1.43
CA ASP A 163 2.84 13.07 -0.20
C ASP A 163 4.14 13.80 0.18
N CYS A 164 5.29 13.39 -0.40
CA CYS A 164 6.55 14.10 -0.24
C CYS A 164 6.46 15.57 -0.71
N TRP A 165 5.59 15.87 -1.68
CA TRP A 165 5.39 17.26 -2.14
C TRP A 165 4.67 18.11 -1.09
N GLN A 166 3.71 17.54 -0.37
CA GLN A 166 3.00 18.23 0.72
C GLN A 166 3.87 18.37 1.98
N LEU A 167 4.78 17.41 2.17
CA LEU A 167 5.71 17.37 3.30
C LEU A 167 7.05 18.06 2.99
N HIS A 168 7.19 18.69 1.81
CA HIS A 168 8.48 19.17 1.30
C HIS A 168 9.19 20.13 2.28
N GLU A 169 8.47 21.09 2.84
CA GLU A 169 9.05 22.05 3.80
C GLU A 169 9.59 21.33 5.04
N GLN A 170 8.81 20.41 5.63
CA GLN A 170 9.20 19.63 6.80
C GLN A 170 10.39 18.70 6.48
N LEU A 171 10.42 18.12 5.27
CA LEU A 171 11.54 17.30 4.83
C LEU A 171 12.81 18.15 4.66
N VAL A 172 12.71 19.33 4.08
CA VAL A 172 13.84 20.27 3.94
C VAL A 172 14.36 20.72 5.29
N ASP A 173 13.49 21.01 6.25
CA ASP A 173 13.88 21.43 7.61
C ASP A 173 14.65 20.34 8.35
N LEU A 174 14.29 19.06 8.16
CA LEU A 174 14.88 17.94 8.88
C LEU A 174 16.09 17.32 8.15
N PHE A 175 16.07 17.30 6.83
CA PHE A 175 17.06 16.60 6.00
C PHE A 175 17.96 17.54 5.19
N GLY A 176 17.69 18.84 5.24
CA GLY A 176 18.44 19.86 4.48
C GLY A 176 17.88 20.10 3.07
N ARG A 177 18.42 21.12 2.40
CA ARG A 177 17.94 21.57 1.09
C ARG A 177 18.12 20.55 -0.03
N ASP A 178 19.05 19.63 0.15
CA ASP A 178 19.37 18.59 -0.83
C ASP A 178 18.57 17.29 -0.59
N VAL A 179 17.35 17.41 -0.02
CA VAL A 179 16.48 16.27 0.17
C VAL A 179 16.15 15.61 -1.19
N HIS A 180 16.51 14.34 -1.31
CA HIS A 180 16.30 13.59 -2.54
C HIS A 180 14.88 12.99 -2.57
N VAL A 181 14.07 13.39 -3.53
CA VAL A 181 12.77 12.78 -3.85
C VAL A 181 12.85 12.15 -5.23
N ALA A 182 12.29 10.97 -5.39
CA ALA A 182 12.25 10.27 -6.66
C ALA A 182 11.57 11.12 -7.77
N PRO A 183 11.93 10.93 -9.05
CA PRO A 183 11.25 11.60 -10.16
C PRO A 183 9.73 11.38 -10.11
N ALA A 184 8.96 12.38 -10.50
CA ALA A 184 7.51 12.46 -10.31
C ALA A 184 6.72 11.21 -10.75
N GLN A 185 7.13 10.59 -11.84
CA GLN A 185 6.46 9.38 -12.38
C GLN A 185 6.52 8.16 -11.46
N PHE A 186 7.44 8.13 -10.48
CA PHE A 186 7.60 7.03 -9.53
C PHE A 186 6.90 7.27 -8.18
N ASN A 187 6.33 8.45 -7.98
CA ASN A 187 5.72 8.85 -6.72
C ASN A 187 4.26 8.43 -6.56
N TYR A 188 3.75 7.60 -7.48
CA TYR A 188 2.42 7.03 -7.40
C TYR A 188 2.48 5.50 -7.36
N PRO A 189 1.65 4.85 -6.54
CA PRO A 189 1.56 3.40 -6.55
C PRO A 189 1.12 2.90 -7.93
N GLN A 190 1.69 1.78 -8.35
CA GLN A 190 1.40 1.15 -9.63
C GLN A 190 0.80 -0.23 -9.40
N ALA A 191 -0.46 -0.44 -9.79
CA ALA A 191 -1.12 -1.73 -9.64
C ALA A 191 -0.43 -2.85 -10.41
N TYR A 192 0.29 -2.54 -11.49
CA TYR A 192 1.13 -3.51 -12.19
C TYR A 192 2.24 -4.04 -11.27
N VAL A 193 2.95 -3.16 -10.58
CA VAL A 193 4.00 -3.54 -9.61
C VAL A 193 3.40 -4.34 -8.44
N LEU A 194 2.23 -3.92 -7.95
CA LEU A 194 1.48 -4.66 -6.93
C LEU A 194 1.18 -6.09 -7.39
N GLY A 195 0.71 -6.27 -8.63
CA GLY A 195 0.43 -7.58 -9.21
C GLY A 195 1.68 -8.46 -9.31
N LEU A 196 2.82 -7.91 -9.76
CA LEU A 196 4.10 -8.63 -9.84
C LEU A 196 4.59 -9.08 -8.46
N LEU A 197 4.49 -8.24 -7.44
CA LEU A 197 4.83 -8.61 -6.06
C LEU A 197 3.92 -9.71 -5.53
N GLY A 198 2.60 -9.53 -5.69
CA GLY A 198 1.61 -10.49 -5.22
C GLY A 198 1.66 -11.84 -5.95
N ARG A 199 2.14 -11.87 -7.20
CA ARG A 199 2.37 -13.10 -7.95
C ARG A 199 3.36 -14.03 -7.25
N GLN A 200 4.37 -13.47 -6.59
CA GLN A 200 5.46 -14.21 -5.95
C GLN A 200 5.18 -14.54 -4.48
N MET A 201 4.13 -13.99 -3.90
CA MET A 201 3.81 -14.18 -2.49
C MET A 201 2.83 -15.34 -2.30
N ALA A 202 2.88 -15.97 -1.12
CA ALA A 202 1.89 -16.97 -0.74
C ALA A 202 0.52 -16.31 -0.52
N PRO A 203 -0.58 -16.95 -0.99
CA PRO A 203 -1.92 -16.45 -0.73
C PRO A 203 -2.27 -16.56 0.76
N VAL A 204 -3.24 -15.77 1.20
CA VAL A 204 -3.79 -15.89 2.55
C VAL A 204 -4.45 -17.25 2.73
N THR A 205 -4.28 -17.85 3.91
CA THR A 205 -4.86 -19.18 4.21
C THR A 205 -6.37 -19.13 4.40
N ASN A 206 -6.90 -18.02 4.85
CA ASN A 206 -8.33 -17.80 5.05
C ASN A 206 -8.72 -16.43 4.52
N VAL A 207 -9.42 -16.42 3.39
CA VAL A 207 -9.87 -15.18 2.73
C VAL A 207 -10.81 -14.39 3.64
N ASP A 208 -11.70 -15.06 4.39
CA ASP A 208 -12.66 -14.39 5.27
C ASP A 208 -12.03 -13.71 6.46
N ALA A 209 -10.88 -14.21 6.92
CA ALA A 209 -10.12 -13.63 8.01
C ALA A 209 -9.17 -12.52 7.58
N PHE A 210 -9.05 -12.25 6.27
CA PHE A 210 -8.17 -11.20 5.79
C PHE A 210 -8.62 -9.81 6.25
N VAL A 211 -7.69 -9.09 6.91
CA VAL A 211 -7.89 -7.72 7.42
C VAL A 211 -6.71 -6.86 6.95
N PRO A 212 -6.94 -5.62 6.51
CA PRO A 212 -5.86 -4.68 6.24
C PRO A 212 -4.95 -4.43 7.44
N ARG A 213 -3.69 -4.13 7.18
CA ARG A 213 -2.70 -3.79 8.19
C ARG A 213 -2.84 -2.32 8.60
N TYR A 214 -3.55 -2.07 9.68
CA TYR A 214 -3.69 -0.73 10.26
C TYR A 214 -2.52 -0.45 11.20
N LEU A 215 -1.61 0.46 10.80
CA LEU A 215 -0.46 0.86 11.64
C LEU A 215 -0.77 2.03 12.57
N ARG A 216 -1.98 2.58 12.47
CA ARG A 216 -2.47 3.63 13.36
C ARG A 216 -3.83 3.22 13.89
N LEU A 217 -3.99 3.33 15.19
CA LEU A 217 -5.29 3.19 15.83
C LEU A 217 -6.26 4.26 15.31
N THR A 218 -7.51 3.90 15.14
CA THR A 218 -8.58 4.89 14.93
C THR A 218 -8.70 5.80 16.15
N GLN A 219 -9.31 6.96 16.00
CA GLN A 219 -9.52 7.85 17.15
C GLN A 219 -10.32 7.16 18.25
N ALA A 220 -11.35 6.40 17.88
CA ALA A 220 -12.17 5.64 18.81
C ALA A 220 -11.36 4.57 19.59
N GLU A 221 -10.48 3.84 18.91
CA GLU A 221 -9.57 2.88 19.55
C GLU A 221 -8.56 3.59 20.46
N ALA A 222 -8.02 4.73 20.02
CA ALA A 222 -7.10 5.50 20.83
C ALA A 222 -7.77 6.04 22.11
N ASP A 223 -8.99 6.56 22.00
CA ASP A 223 -9.79 7.03 23.12
C ASP A 223 -10.17 5.88 24.06
N TRP A 224 -10.50 4.72 23.50
CA TRP A 224 -10.74 3.48 24.25
C TRP A 224 -9.52 3.05 25.08
N TYR A 225 -8.35 2.96 24.47
CA TYR A 225 -7.12 2.59 25.17
C TYR A 225 -6.66 3.63 26.21
N GLN A 226 -7.07 4.89 26.08
CA GLN A 226 -6.86 5.89 27.14
C GLN A 226 -7.73 5.60 28.37
N GLN A 227 -8.93 5.06 28.17
CA GLN A 227 -9.85 4.70 29.24
C GLN A 227 -9.57 3.29 29.80
N HIS A 228 -8.90 2.41 29.01
CA HIS A 228 -8.61 1.02 29.36
C HIS A 228 -7.13 0.69 29.08
N PRO A 229 -6.19 1.29 29.81
CA PRO A 229 -4.76 1.14 29.55
C PRO A 229 -4.25 -0.30 29.72
N GLU A 230 -4.93 -1.11 30.50
CA GLU A 230 -4.63 -2.54 30.72
C GLU A 230 -4.87 -3.40 29.48
N GLU A 231 -5.72 -2.96 28.56
CA GLU A 231 -6.01 -3.69 27.32
C GLU A 231 -5.07 -3.32 26.16
N LYS A 232 -4.19 -2.35 26.37
CA LYS A 232 -3.23 -1.89 25.37
C LYS A 232 -2.22 -3.01 25.05
N GLY A 233 -2.27 -3.51 23.81
CA GLY A 233 -1.40 -4.59 23.34
C GLY A 233 -2.06 -5.98 23.29
N HIS A 234 -3.29 -6.11 23.75
CA HIS A 234 -4.08 -7.30 23.50
C HIS A 234 -4.91 -7.10 22.22
N PRO A 235 -4.99 -8.11 21.31
CA PRO A 235 -5.91 -8.02 20.18
C PRO A 235 -7.33 -7.97 20.74
N THR A 236 -7.98 -6.81 20.65
CA THR A 236 -9.36 -6.65 21.06
C THR A 236 -10.25 -7.47 20.14
N ASN A 237 -10.82 -8.53 20.68
CA ASN A 237 -11.90 -9.28 20.06
C ASN A 237 -13.19 -8.42 20.12
N TYR A 238 -13.31 -7.43 19.23
CA TYR A 238 -14.57 -6.65 19.08
C TYR A 238 -15.67 -7.42 18.34
N VAL A 239 -15.49 -8.70 18.12
CA VAL A 239 -16.54 -9.56 17.58
C VAL A 239 -16.96 -10.48 18.69
N GLU A 240 -18.03 -10.13 19.43
CA GLU A 240 -18.78 -11.11 20.19
C GLU A 240 -19.25 -12.19 19.21
N LYS A 241 -18.84 -13.41 19.45
CA LYS A 241 -19.40 -14.57 18.73
C LYS A 241 -20.84 -14.73 19.19
N TYR A 242 -21.77 -14.32 18.35
CA TYR A 242 -23.18 -14.75 18.44
C TYR A 242 -23.29 -16.18 17.91
#